data_582960f763c0174c3bdfbe757f9294fa
#
_entry.id   582960f763c0174c3bdfbe757f9294fa
#
_cell.length_a   1.000
_cell.length_b   1.000
_cell.length_c   1.000
_cell.angle_alpha   90.00
_cell.angle_beta   90.00
_cell.angle_gamma   90.00
#
_symmetry.space_group_name_H-M   'P 1'
#
loop_
_entity.id
_entity.type
_entity.pdbx_description
1 polymer ?
#
loop_
_entity_poly.entity_id
_entity_poly.type
_entity_poly.pdbx_seq_one_letter_code
_entity_poly.pdbx_strand_id
1 'polypeptide(L)'
;MKVAPTSGTPCGRGGLYGRPDPRRSPTKWVWRGGGGATERVSVPVYGDAKDVQFAPTRKKVEALSGKIVKVSGPLVVATGLKDANMADVVRVGEQRLIGEILNMNGDAASIQVYEETSGLGPGAVVETTGAPMSVELGPGIIENIYDGIQRPLEGIMRKAGNNNLPRGVEVPALDREKKWDFTAVARPGDRVTGGDVLGTVQETSVVLHKIMVPPTLSGTIESIQSGSFTVLDTVAVLVDGKGEKHALTMVQKWPVRVGRPYKHKYPPRTPLLSGQRIVDAMFPVAKGGTAAIPGPFGSGKTVMQHQLAKWSDVDIVVYIGCGERGNEMTDVLREFPELVDPRTGESLMKRTVLIANTSDMPVAAREASIYTGITIAEYFRDMGYDVAVIADSTSRWAEALREMSGRLEEMPGEEGYPAYLSSRLAPF
;
A
#
# COMPACT_ATOMS: atom_id res chain seq x y z
N MET A 1 27.05 -2.55 36.57
CA MET A 1 27.53 -3.01 37.88
C MET A 1 26.36 -3.73 38.53
N LYS A 2 26.35 -4.95 38.65
CA LYS A 2 26.92 -6.11 39.29
C LYS A 2 26.50 -7.38 38.57
N VAL A 3 27.50 -8.25 38.41
CA VAL A 3 27.48 -9.58 37.81
C VAL A 3 27.36 -10.64 38.92
N ALA A 4 26.74 -11.75 38.54
CA ALA A 4 27.11 -13.13 38.86
C ALA A 4 26.45 -13.83 40.07
N PRO A 5 26.61 -15.15 40.28
CA PRO A 5 26.93 -16.20 39.31
C PRO A 5 26.16 -17.55 39.50
N THR A 6 26.23 -18.39 38.47
CA THR A 6 26.53 -19.86 38.38
C THR A 6 26.16 -20.84 39.47
N SER A 7 25.57 -21.96 39.05
CA SER A 7 25.97 -23.37 39.36
C SER A 7 24.97 -24.27 38.60
N GLY A 8 25.26 -25.26 37.79
CA GLY A 8 26.32 -26.27 37.85
C GLY A 8 25.70 -27.65 37.84
N THR A 9 25.77 -28.35 36.74
CA THR A 9 26.12 -29.72 36.38
C THR A 9 25.04 -30.83 36.32
N PRO A 10 25.29 -32.04 35.84
CA PRO A 10 25.30 -32.39 34.41
C PRO A 10 24.62 -33.77 34.11
N CYS A 11 24.74 -34.18 32.84
CA CYS A 11 24.83 -35.56 32.37
C CYS A 11 23.57 -36.38 32.08
N GLY A 12 23.53 -36.90 30.85
CA GLY A 12 22.69 -38.03 30.43
C GLY A 12 22.81 -38.30 28.93
N ARG A 13 23.76 -39.11 28.52
CA ARG A 13 23.92 -39.65 27.16
C ARG A 13 22.80 -40.63 26.82
N GLY A 14 22.38 -40.65 25.54
CA GLY A 14 21.59 -41.75 25.01
C GLY A 14 21.16 -41.44 23.57
N GLY A 15 21.91 -41.94 22.60
CA GLY A 15 21.58 -41.85 21.20
C GLY A 15 20.50 -42.83 20.78
N LEU A 16 19.86 -42.50 19.66
CA LEU A 16 19.49 -43.49 18.62
C LEU A 16 18.90 -42.73 17.43
N TYR A 17 19.61 -42.86 16.31
CA TYR A 17 19.15 -42.41 14.98
C TYR A 17 18.03 -43.32 14.51
N GLY A 18 16.82 -42.75 14.27
CA GLY A 18 15.75 -43.36 13.51
C GLY A 18 15.40 -42.48 12.30
N ARG A 19 15.47 -43.08 11.10
CA ARG A 19 15.08 -42.41 9.85
C ARG A 19 13.58 -42.12 9.86
N PRO A 20 13.11 -40.95 9.36
CA PRO A 20 11.68 -40.64 9.30
C PRO A 20 11.00 -41.36 8.13
N ASP A 21 9.86 -41.98 8.42
CA ASP A 21 8.89 -42.54 7.49
C ASP A 21 8.16 -41.43 6.70
N PRO A 22 8.12 -41.46 5.37
CA PRO A 22 7.54 -40.40 4.55
C PRO A 22 6.02 -40.36 4.50
N ARG A 23 5.29 -41.08 5.36
CA ARG A 23 3.81 -41.20 5.32
C ARG A 23 3.09 -40.65 6.54
N ARG A 24 3.73 -39.84 7.38
CA ARG A 24 3.03 -39.13 8.49
C ARG A 24 2.85 -37.67 8.22
N SER A 25 1.60 -37.25 8.29
CA SER A 25 1.14 -35.85 8.30
C SER A 25 1.84 -35.03 9.42
N PRO A 26 2.05 -33.70 9.25
CA PRO A 26 2.78 -32.88 10.20
C PRO A 26 2.01 -32.78 11.51
N THR A 27 2.56 -33.33 12.58
CA THR A 27 2.12 -33.21 13.96
C THR A 27 2.36 -31.79 14.47
N LYS A 28 1.30 -31.18 14.99
CA LYS A 28 1.32 -29.93 15.75
C LYS A 28 2.28 -30.04 16.94
N TRP A 29 3.24 -29.16 17.01
CA TRP A 29 4.04 -28.97 18.22
C TRP A 29 3.21 -28.23 19.25
N VAL A 30 2.91 -28.90 20.36
CA VAL A 30 2.26 -28.29 21.54
C VAL A 30 3.35 -28.09 22.59
N TRP A 31 3.63 -26.85 22.90
CA TRP A 31 4.42 -26.48 24.08
C TRP A 31 3.55 -26.66 25.33
N ARG A 32 3.90 -27.57 26.23
CA ARG A 32 3.31 -27.65 27.56
C ARG A 32 4.21 -26.91 28.54
N GLY A 33 3.80 -25.72 28.93
CA GLY A 33 4.28 -25.03 30.14
C GLY A 33 3.23 -25.19 31.22
N GLY A 34 3.67 -25.48 32.46
CA GLY A 34 2.78 -25.83 33.57
C GLY A 34 1.89 -24.71 34.08
N GLY A 35 0.70 -25.09 34.50
CA GLY A 35 -0.10 -24.55 35.57
C GLY A 35 -0.62 -23.11 35.44
N GLY A 36 -1.85 -22.93 34.98
CA GLY A 36 -2.62 -21.71 35.08
C GLY A 36 -3.70 -21.69 33.98
N ALA A 37 -4.97 -21.66 34.36
CA ALA A 37 -6.10 -21.55 33.46
C ALA A 37 -5.95 -20.27 32.63
N THR A 38 -5.64 -20.38 31.36
CA THR A 38 -5.68 -19.29 30.39
C THR A 38 -6.93 -19.46 29.56
N GLU A 39 -7.85 -18.52 29.68
CA GLU A 39 -8.89 -18.27 28.71
C GLU A 39 -8.26 -18.18 27.32
N ARG A 40 -8.80 -18.93 26.39
CA ARG A 40 -8.43 -18.83 24.97
C ARG A 40 -8.96 -17.50 24.46
N VAL A 41 -8.13 -16.48 24.41
CA VAL A 41 -8.36 -15.35 23.55
C VAL A 41 -8.19 -15.88 22.12
N SER A 42 -9.30 -16.14 21.46
CA SER A 42 -9.32 -16.38 20.02
C SER A 42 -8.97 -15.06 19.34
N VAL A 43 -7.71 -14.92 18.93
CA VAL A 43 -7.32 -13.91 17.97
C VAL A 43 -8.11 -14.24 16.68
N PRO A 44 -8.92 -13.32 16.12
CA PRO A 44 -9.58 -13.57 14.87
C PRO A 44 -8.48 -13.78 13.82
N VAL A 45 -8.35 -15.01 13.36
CA VAL A 45 -7.64 -15.33 12.14
C VAL A 45 -8.46 -14.63 11.05
N TYR A 46 -7.87 -13.65 10.39
CA TYR A 46 -8.46 -13.07 9.19
C TYR A 46 -8.78 -14.22 8.26
N GLY A 47 -10.08 -14.41 7.98
CA GLY A 47 -10.59 -15.50 7.17
C GLY A 47 -9.95 -15.49 5.80
N ASP A 48 -9.87 -16.66 5.20
CA ASP A 48 -9.46 -16.86 3.80
C ASP A 48 -10.12 -15.79 2.92
N ALA A 49 -9.40 -15.32 1.92
CA ALA A 49 -9.84 -14.28 0.96
C ALA A 49 -11.19 -14.56 0.27
N LYS A 50 -11.83 -15.68 0.57
CA LYS A 50 -13.17 -16.06 0.14
C LYS A 50 -14.29 -15.27 0.83
N ASP A 51 -14.02 -14.64 1.98
CA ASP A 51 -15.03 -13.92 2.76
C ASP A 51 -14.99 -12.41 2.56
N VAL A 52 -14.05 -11.90 1.77
CA VAL A 52 -14.07 -10.50 1.33
C VAL A 52 -15.07 -10.41 0.16
N GLN A 53 -16.35 -10.46 0.47
CA GLN A 53 -17.40 -10.02 -0.44
C GLN A 53 -17.20 -8.50 -0.60
N PHE A 54 -16.45 -8.09 -1.62
CA PHE A 54 -16.66 -6.77 -2.19
C PHE A 54 -18.13 -6.74 -2.59
N ALA A 55 -18.88 -5.87 -1.94
CA ALA A 55 -20.28 -5.67 -2.28
C ALA A 55 -20.38 -5.52 -3.80
N PRO A 56 -21.29 -6.24 -4.45
CA PRO A 56 -21.49 -6.12 -5.88
C PRO A 56 -21.69 -4.65 -6.19
N THR A 57 -21.21 -4.21 -7.35
CA THR A 57 -21.35 -2.86 -7.91
C THR A 57 -22.61 -2.19 -7.37
N ARG A 58 -22.43 -1.34 -6.34
CA ARG A 58 -23.56 -0.64 -5.74
C ARG A 58 -24.25 0.12 -6.86
N LYS A 59 -25.58 -0.02 -6.98
CA LYS A 59 -26.44 0.93 -7.66
C LYS A 59 -25.89 2.32 -7.32
N LYS A 60 -25.73 3.20 -8.32
CA LYS A 60 -25.36 4.60 -8.14
C LYS A 60 -26.08 5.12 -6.90
N VAL A 61 -25.39 5.16 -5.78
CA VAL A 61 -25.93 5.77 -4.56
C VAL A 61 -26.00 7.24 -4.91
N GLU A 62 -27.17 7.83 -4.83
CA GLU A 62 -27.31 9.28 -4.85
C GLU A 62 -26.32 9.82 -3.84
N ALA A 63 -25.48 10.76 -4.24
CA ALA A 63 -24.40 11.26 -3.40
C ALA A 63 -25.01 11.77 -2.09
N LEU A 64 -24.80 11.04 -1.00
CA LEU A 64 -25.25 11.46 0.32
C LEU A 64 -24.50 12.74 0.67
N SER A 65 -25.23 13.77 1.05
CA SER A 65 -24.64 15.04 1.45
C SER A 65 -24.96 15.34 2.90
N GLY A 66 -23.91 15.69 3.65
CA GLY A 66 -24.00 16.16 5.03
C GLY A 66 -23.53 17.61 5.19
N LYS A 67 -23.57 18.11 6.41
CA LYS A 67 -23.08 19.45 6.77
C LYS A 67 -22.07 19.37 7.90
N ILE A 68 -21.02 20.17 7.80
CA ILE A 68 -20.02 20.32 8.85
C ILE A 68 -20.65 20.95 10.08
N VAL A 69 -20.35 20.37 11.24
CA VAL A 69 -20.72 20.90 12.57
C VAL A 69 -19.51 21.37 13.38
N LYS A 70 -18.34 20.72 13.19
CA LYS A 70 -17.10 21.04 13.93
C LYS A 70 -15.90 20.87 13.00
N VAL A 71 -14.93 21.79 13.11
CA VAL A 71 -13.63 21.69 12.44
C VAL A 71 -12.55 21.82 13.52
N SER A 72 -11.61 20.85 13.54
CA SER A 72 -10.48 20.83 14.48
C SER A 72 -9.21 20.42 13.73
N GLY A 73 -8.57 21.38 13.07
CA GLY A 73 -7.46 21.08 12.17
C GLY A 73 -7.93 20.13 11.05
N PRO A 74 -7.21 19.04 10.74
CA PRO A 74 -7.60 18.11 9.68
C PRO A 74 -8.81 17.22 10.04
N LEU A 75 -9.30 17.27 11.29
CA LEU A 75 -10.49 16.55 11.72
C LEU A 75 -11.74 17.43 11.54
N VAL A 76 -12.69 16.93 10.78
CA VAL A 76 -13.99 17.56 10.53
C VAL A 76 -15.08 16.62 11.00
N VAL A 77 -16.08 17.14 11.72
CA VAL A 77 -17.29 16.40 12.09
C VAL A 77 -18.45 16.93 11.27
N ALA A 78 -19.15 16.04 10.58
CA ALA A 78 -20.31 16.36 9.76
C ALA A 78 -21.51 15.49 10.16
N THR A 79 -22.72 16.01 9.99
CA THR A 79 -24.00 15.31 10.21
C THR A 79 -24.75 15.15 8.90
N GLY A 80 -25.75 14.26 8.85
CA GLY A 80 -26.50 13.95 7.62
C GLY A 80 -25.89 12.82 6.80
N LEU A 81 -24.96 12.05 7.37
CA LEU A 81 -24.21 10.99 6.68
C LEU A 81 -24.52 9.58 7.22
N LYS A 82 -25.68 9.36 7.82
CA LYS A 82 -26.07 8.10 8.50
C LYS A 82 -25.92 6.85 7.62
N ASP A 83 -26.07 6.97 6.31
CA ASP A 83 -25.99 5.86 5.35
C ASP A 83 -24.62 5.73 4.67
N ALA A 84 -23.64 6.55 5.08
CA ALA A 84 -22.25 6.40 4.67
C ALA A 84 -21.57 5.28 5.44
N ASN A 85 -20.43 4.79 4.93
CA ASN A 85 -19.65 3.76 5.63
C ASN A 85 -18.33 4.33 6.16
N MET A 86 -17.79 3.67 7.18
CA MET A 86 -16.41 3.91 7.59
C MET A 86 -15.45 3.64 6.43
N ALA A 87 -14.40 4.43 6.35
CA ALA A 87 -13.41 4.44 5.28
C ALA A 87 -13.92 4.93 3.91
N ASP A 88 -15.18 5.38 3.77
CA ASP A 88 -15.62 6.04 2.54
C ASP A 88 -14.89 7.37 2.37
N VAL A 89 -14.44 7.63 1.14
CA VAL A 89 -13.89 8.93 0.75
C VAL A 89 -15.02 9.93 0.62
N VAL A 90 -14.80 11.13 1.14
CA VAL A 90 -15.71 12.26 1.08
C VAL A 90 -15.07 13.47 0.42
N ARG A 91 -15.90 14.37 -0.10
CA ARG A 91 -15.53 15.69 -0.62
C ARG A 91 -16.04 16.75 0.32
N VAL A 92 -15.13 17.54 0.89
CA VAL A 92 -15.40 18.47 1.98
C VAL A 92 -15.34 19.92 1.50
N GLY A 93 -16.44 20.65 1.70
CA GLY A 93 -16.56 22.07 1.37
C GLY A 93 -16.61 22.36 -0.13
N GLU A 94 -16.70 23.65 -0.47
CA GLU A 94 -16.76 24.13 -1.86
C GLU A 94 -15.52 23.77 -2.67
N GLN A 95 -14.35 23.72 -2.03
CA GLN A 95 -13.09 23.31 -2.65
C GLN A 95 -12.99 21.81 -2.89
N ARG A 96 -13.97 21.02 -2.44
CA ARG A 96 -14.04 19.55 -2.62
C ARG A 96 -12.80 18.82 -2.08
N LEU A 97 -12.31 19.26 -0.90
CA LEU A 97 -11.12 18.67 -0.28
C LEU A 97 -11.34 17.16 -0.04
N ILE A 98 -10.31 16.39 -0.27
CA ILE A 98 -10.39 14.93 -0.08
C ILE A 98 -10.34 14.61 1.41
N GLY A 99 -11.30 13.83 1.89
CA GLY A 99 -11.34 13.30 3.26
C GLY A 99 -11.77 11.84 3.30
N GLU A 100 -11.60 11.20 4.44
CA GLU A 100 -12.00 9.82 4.74
C GLU A 100 -12.79 9.78 6.04
N ILE A 101 -13.85 9.01 6.09
CA ILE A 101 -14.63 8.79 7.31
C ILE A 101 -13.88 7.84 8.23
N LEU A 102 -13.43 8.33 9.38
CA LEU A 102 -12.72 7.53 10.39
C LEU A 102 -13.66 6.83 11.37
N ASN A 103 -14.73 7.52 11.76
CA ASN A 103 -15.67 7.02 12.76
C ASN A 103 -17.07 7.55 12.48
N MET A 104 -18.07 6.74 12.84
CA MET A 104 -19.49 7.07 12.73
C MET A 104 -20.12 6.97 14.11
N ASN A 105 -20.85 8.00 14.51
CA ASN A 105 -21.64 8.02 15.75
C ASN A 105 -23.07 8.48 15.43
N GLY A 106 -23.94 7.51 15.17
CA GLY A 106 -25.29 7.78 14.69
C GLY A 106 -25.28 8.48 13.33
N ASP A 107 -25.75 9.72 13.28
CA ASP A 107 -25.79 10.56 12.07
C ASP A 107 -24.50 11.38 11.87
N ALA A 108 -23.64 11.43 12.88
CA ALA A 108 -22.39 12.19 12.84
C ALA A 108 -21.23 11.35 12.36
N ALA A 109 -20.48 11.85 11.39
CA ALA A 109 -19.25 11.27 10.88
C ALA A 109 -18.04 12.11 11.28
N SER A 110 -17.02 11.47 11.87
CA SER A 110 -15.69 12.05 12.06
C SER A 110 -14.86 11.79 10.81
N ILE A 111 -14.47 12.88 10.14
CA ILE A 111 -13.82 12.85 8.83
C ILE A 111 -12.43 13.42 8.98
N GLN A 112 -11.45 12.70 8.48
CA GLN A 112 -10.10 13.20 8.34
C GLN A 112 -9.89 13.74 6.93
N VAL A 113 -9.51 15.02 6.84
CA VAL A 113 -9.21 15.67 5.57
C VAL A 113 -7.73 15.52 5.26
N TYR A 114 -7.41 15.12 4.03
CA TYR A 114 -6.06 14.90 3.52
C TYR A 114 -5.36 16.17 3.04
N GLU A 115 -6.05 17.28 3.10
CA GLU A 115 -5.58 18.60 2.67
C GLU A 115 -5.75 19.60 3.81
N GLU A 116 -5.19 20.80 3.65
CA GLU A 116 -5.33 21.85 4.65
C GLU A 116 -6.78 22.35 4.73
N THR A 117 -7.31 22.44 5.94
CA THR A 117 -8.71 22.76 6.23
C THR A 117 -8.96 24.25 6.54
N SER A 118 -7.95 25.10 6.41
CA SER A 118 -8.09 26.55 6.66
C SER A 118 -9.22 27.14 5.79
N GLY A 119 -10.14 27.87 6.43
CA GLY A 119 -11.31 28.45 5.78
C GLY A 119 -12.55 27.55 5.72
N LEU A 120 -12.47 26.28 6.13
CA LEU A 120 -13.66 25.47 6.36
C LEU A 120 -14.36 25.89 7.65
N GLY A 121 -15.69 25.91 7.62
CA GLY A 121 -16.51 26.24 8.78
C GLY A 121 -17.80 25.42 8.87
N PRO A 122 -18.51 25.52 10.00
CA PRO A 122 -19.81 24.89 10.16
C PRO A 122 -20.78 25.29 9.06
N GLY A 123 -21.59 24.34 8.58
CA GLY A 123 -22.57 24.55 7.50
C GLY A 123 -22.05 24.22 6.10
N ALA A 124 -20.70 24.07 5.91
CA ALA A 124 -20.16 23.65 4.62
C ALA A 124 -20.58 22.21 4.29
N VAL A 125 -20.76 21.93 3.01
CA VAL A 125 -21.27 20.64 2.52
C VAL A 125 -20.18 19.57 2.52
N VAL A 126 -20.57 18.35 2.87
CA VAL A 126 -19.74 17.14 2.74
C VAL A 126 -20.49 16.14 1.87
N GLU A 127 -19.87 15.68 0.81
CA GLU A 127 -20.42 14.68 -0.12
C GLU A 127 -19.63 13.37 -0.02
N THR A 128 -20.31 12.23 0.18
CA THR A 128 -19.66 10.94 0.11
C THR A 128 -19.51 10.43 -1.32
N THR A 129 -18.41 9.77 -1.60
CA THR A 129 -18.19 9.07 -2.89
C THR A 129 -18.79 7.66 -2.89
N GLY A 130 -19.17 7.13 -1.70
CA GLY A 130 -19.64 5.77 -1.53
C GLY A 130 -18.58 4.69 -1.81
N ALA A 131 -17.31 5.06 -1.82
CA ALA A 131 -16.19 4.16 -2.07
C ALA A 131 -15.01 4.48 -1.13
N PRO A 132 -14.25 3.46 -0.69
CA PRO A 132 -13.07 3.65 0.12
C PRO A 132 -11.93 4.28 -0.68
N MET A 133 -10.94 4.82 0.05
CA MET A 133 -9.72 5.32 -0.56
C MET A 133 -9.05 4.22 -1.38
N SER A 134 -8.89 4.48 -2.67
CA SER A 134 -8.38 3.51 -3.64
C SER A 134 -7.31 4.13 -4.52
N VAL A 135 -6.34 3.32 -4.92
CA VAL A 135 -5.30 3.70 -5.88
C VAL A 135 -5.64 3.16 -7.27
N GLU A 136 -5.17 3.85 -8.27
CA GLU A 136 -5.24 3.45 -9.68
C GLU A 136 -3.96 2.68 -10.03
N LEU A 137 -4.14 1.47 -10.53
CA LEU A 137 -3.08 0.53 -10.86
C LEU A 137 -3.13 0.22 -12.35
N GLY A 138 -2.08 0.58 -13.08
CA GLY A 138 -1.99 0.44 -14.53
C GLY A 138 -0.68 0.99 -15.08
N PRO A 139 -0.46 0.93 -16.42
CA PRO A 139 0.75 1.47 -17.03
C PRO A 139 0.89 2.97 -16.80
N GLY A 140 2.11 3.40 -16.48
CA GLY A 140 2.44 4.79 -16.18
C GLY A 140 2.60 5.07 -14.69
N ILE A 141 2.70 4.04 -13.85
CA ILE A 141 3.04 4.18 -12.44
C ILE A 141 4.55 4.40 -12.26
N ILE A 142 5.35 3.63 -13.00
CA ILE A 142 6.82 3.72 -12.93
C ILE A 142 7.29 5.10 -13.41
N GLU A 143 8.39 5.58 -12.86
CA GLU A 143 8.99 6.91 -13.10
C GLU A 143 8.17 8.08 -12.53
N ASN A 144 6.99 7.83 -11.96
CA ASN A 144 6.17 8.88 -11.39
C ASN A 144 6.47 9.13 -9.90
N ILE A 145 6.19 10.37 -9.49
CA ILE A 145 6.30 10.86 -8.13
C ILE A 145 4.90 11.22 -7.65
N TYR A 146 4.44 10.51 -6.63
CA TYR A 146 3.13 10.70 -6.03
C TYR A 146 3.22 11.28 -4.63
N ASP A 147 2.14 11.89 -4.18
CA ASP A 147 1.95 12.16 -2.75
C ASP A 147 1.35 10.93 -2.03
N GLY A 148 1.07 11.07 -0.73
CA GLY A 148 0.56 9.96 0.09
C GLY A 148 -0.79 9.39 -0.33
N ILE A 149 -1.55 10.08 -1.17
CA ILE A 149 -2.86 9.64 -1.69
C ILE A 149 -2.87 9.43 -3.21
N GLN A 150 -1.70 9.18 -3.77
CA GLN A 150 -1.45 8.92 -5.20
C GLN A 150 -1.82 10.10 -6.12
N ARG A 151 -1.68 11.35 -5.69
CA ARG A 151 -1.76 12.48 -6.62
C ARG A 151 -0.38 12.67 -7.28
N PRO A 152 -0.29 12.75 -8.63
CA PRO A 152 0.98 12.92 -9.32
C PRO A 152 1.48 14.36 -9.14
N LEU A 153 2.62 14.52 -8.46
CA LEU A 153 3.14 15.85 -8.09
C LEU A 153 3.49 16.70 -9.30
N GLU A 154 4.10 16.12 -10.33
CA GLU A 154 4.38 16.85 -11.59
C GLU A 154 3.10 17.27 -12.32
N GLY A 155 2.08 16.41 -12.30
CA GLY A 155 0.78 16.73 -12.89
C GLY A 155 0.11 17.90 -12.18
N ILE A 156 0.18 17.93 -10.84
CA ILE A 156 -0.33 19.04 -10.04
C ILE A 156 0.44 20.33 -10.33
N MET A 157 1.78 20.28 -10.35
CA MET A 157 2.63 21.42 -10.64
C MET A 157 2.32 22.02 -12.02
N ARG A 158 2.18 21.17 -13.04
CA ARG A 158 1.78 21.62 -14.39
C ARG A 158 0.41 22.30 -14.41
N LYS A 159 -0.57 21.75 -13.68
CA LYS A 159 -1.93 22.31 -13.61
C LYS A 159 -2.00 23.58 -12.77
N ALA A 160 -1.22 23.67 -11.69
CA ALA A 160 -1.18 24.80 -10.79
C ALA A 160 -0.36 26.00 -11.35
N GLY A 161 0.58 25.72 -12.25
CA GLY A 161 1.50 26.73 -12.79
C GLY A 161 2.53 27.26 -11.78
N ASN A 162 2.65 26.62 -10.62
CA ASN A 162 3.60 26.96 -9.57
C ASN A 162 4.04 25.72 -8.79
N ASN A 163 5.02 25.87 -7.90
CA ASN A 163 5.59 24.76 -7.10
C ASN A 163 4.80 24.47 -5.81
N ASN A 164 3.70 25.16 -5.55
CA ASN A 164 2.87 24.91 -4.38
C ASN A 164 1.82 23.84 -4.69
N LEU A 165 1.42 23.07 -3.70
CA LEU A 165 0.31 22.14 -3.77
C LEU A 165 -1.00 22.88 -3.46
N PRO A 166 -1.75 23.32 -4.47
CA PRO A 166 -3.02 23.99 -4.24
C PRO A 166 -4.06 22.99 -3.74
N ARG A 167 -4.99 23.49 -2.91
CA ARG A 167 -6.07 22.71 -2.34
C ARG A 167 -7.14 22.38 -3.38
N GLY A 168 -7.74 21.20 -3.26
CA GLY A 168 -8.86 20.76 -4.10
C GLY A 168 -8.50 20.50 -5.57
N VAL A 169 -7.22 20.48 -5.93
CA VAL A 169 -6.79 20.14 -7.30
C VAL A 169 -6.84 18.64 -7.52
N GLU A 170 -7.72 18.23 -8.39
CA GLU A 170 -7.81 16.86 -8.86
C GLU A 170 -6.99 16.69 -10.14
N VAL A 171 -6.06 15.74 -10.10
CA VAL A 171 -5.31 15.26 -11.26
C VAL A 171 -5.42 13.75 -11.25
N PRO A 172 -5.76 13.09 -12.36
CA PRO A 172 -5.75 11.63 -12.44
C PRO A 172 -4.37 11.08 -12.09
N ALA A 173 -4.35 9.95 -11.37
CA ALA A 173 -3.09 9.31 -10.98
C ALA A 173 -2.29 8.81 -12.18
N LEU A 174 -2.99 8.36 -13.23
CA LEU A 174 -2.42 7.92 -14.49
C LEU A 174 -2.79 8.87 -15.61
N ASP A 175 -1.90 9.06 -16.58
CA ASP A 175 -2.15 9.85 -17.77
C ASP A 175 -3.27 9.22 -18.62
N ARG A 176 -4.34 9.98 -18.87
CA ARG A 176 -5.52 9.53 -19.62
C ARG A 176 -5.38 9.65 -21.13
N GLU A 177 -4.42 10.43 -21.59
CA GLU A 177 -4.22 10.73 -23.01
C GLU A 177 -3.12 9.88 -23.62
N LYS A 178 -2.15 9.47 -22.80
CA LYS A 178 -1.04 8.62 -23.23
C LYS A 178 -1.56 7.29 -23.76
N LYS A 179 -1.15 6.96 -24.98
CA LYS A 179 -1.43 5.67 -25.60
C LYS A 179 -0.30 4.68 -25.33
N TRP A 180 -0.70 3.45 -25.12
CA TRP A 180 0.17 2.33 -24.85
C TRP A 180 -0.07 1.21 -25.86
N ASP A 181 1.00 0.62 -26.36
CA ASP A 181 0.92 -0.50 -27.30
C ASP A 181 0.67 -1.80 -26.53
N PHE A 182 -0.60 -2.16 -26.46
CA PHE A 182 -1.06 -3.38 -25.79
C PHE A 182 -0.95 -4.59 -26.70
N THR A 183 -0.24 -5.62 -26.25
CA THR A 183 -0.13 -6.91 -26.93
C THR A 183 -0.90 -7.96 -26.15
N ALA A 184 -1.97 -8.49 -26.74
CA ALA A 184 -2.79 -9.54 -26.13
C ALA A 184 -2.02 -10.86 -26.01
N VAL A 185 -2.09 -11.49 -24.85
CA VAL A 185 -1.56 -12.82 -24.54
C VAL A 185 -2.70 -13.84 -24.48
N ALA A 186 -3.80 -13.48 -23.79
CA ALA A 186 -5.01 -14.29 -23.74
C ALA A 186 -5.74 -14.27 -25.11
N ARG A 187 -6.61 -15.23 -25.32
CA ARG A 187 -7.37 -15.41 -26.56
C ARG A 187 -8.88 -15.45 -26.28
N PRO A 188 -9.73 -15.07 -27.24
CA PRO A 188 -11.15 -15.30 -27.13
C PRO A 188 -11.44 -16.80 -26.90
N GLY A 189 -12.32 -17.09 -25.92
CA GLY A 189 -12.64 -18.43 -25.46
C GLY A 189 -11.81 -18.94 -24.27
N ASP A 190 -10.71 -18.28 -23.92
CA ASP A 190 -9.91 -18.66 -22.75
C ASP A 190 -10.69 -18.42 -21.46
N ARG A 191 -10.63 -19.40 -20.55
CA ARG A 191 -11.17 -19.26 -19.19
C ARG A 191 -10.09 -18.68 -18.29
N VAL A 192 -10.40 -17.55 -17.68
CA VAL A 192 -9.46 -16.78 -16.86
C VAL A 192 -10.01 -16.50 -15.46
N THR A 193 -9.11 -16.32 -14.52
CA THR A 193 -9.41 -15.98 -13.13
C THR A 193 -8.61 -14.75 -12.72
N GLY A 194 -8.94 -14.16 -11.58
CA GLY A 194 -8.23 -13.01 -11.05
C GLY A 194 -6.72 -13.24 -10.96
N GLY A 195 -5.94 -12.31 -11.51
CA GLY A 195 -4.48 -12.38 -11.59
C GLY A 195 -3.92 -13.00 -12.88
N ASP A 196 -4.76 -13.65 -13.72
CA ASP A 196 -4.30 -14.15 -15.02
C ASP A 196 -3.96 -12.99 -15.97
N VAL A 197 -2.92 -13.19 -16.78
CA VAL A 197 -2.41 -12.14 -17.69
C VAL A 197 -3.26 -12.07 -18.95
N LEU A 198 -3.86 -10.92 -19.21
CA LEU A 198 -4.59 -10.61 -20.44
C LEU A 198 -3.64 -10.24 -21.58
N GLY A 199 -2.66 -9.44 -21.31
CA GLY A 199 -1.70 -8.94 -22.26
C GLY A 199 -0.59 -8.15 -21.59
N THR A 200 0.28 -7.55 -22.41
CA THR A 200 1.46 -6.82 -21.93
C THR A 200 1.59 -5.47 -22.61
N VAL A 201 2.26 -4.56 -21.90
CA VAL A 201 2.62 -3.22 -22.36
C VAL A 201 4.05 -2.94 -21.94
N GLN A 202 4.91 -2.44 -22.86
CA GLN A 202 6.24 -1.99 -22.48
C GLN A 202 6.12 -0.62 -21.80
N GLU A 203 6.20 -0.59 -20.45
CA GLU A 203 6.04 0.65 -19.68
C GLU A 203 7.31 1.49 -19.70
N THR A 204 8.45 0.85 -19.39
CA THR A 204 9.79 1.45 -19.49
C THR A 204 10.71 0.49 -20.25
N SER A 205 11.97 0.90 -20.51
CA SER A 205 12.95 0.00 -21.15
C SER A 205 13.23 -1.29 -20.37
N VAL A 206 12.95 -1.29 -19.04
CA VAL A 206 13.24 -2.41 -18.14
C VAL A 206 11.99 -3.08 -17.55
N VAL A 207 10.82 -2.46 -17.64
CA VAL A 207 9.58 -2.99 -17.05
C VAL A 207 8.55 -3.32 -18.12
N LEU A 208 8.23 -4.60 -18.25
CA LEU A 208 7.14 -5.11 -19.08
C LEU A 208 5.88 -5.23 -18.22
N HIS A 209 4.99 -4.25 -18.32
CA HIS A 209 3.76 -4.20 -17.54
C HIS A 209 2.78 -5.28 -18.00
N LYS A 210 2.35 -6.15 -17.08
CA LYS A 210 1.38 -7.20 -17.35
C LYS A 210 -0.02 -6.73 -16.96
N ILE A 211 -0.90 -6.62 -17.93
CA ILE A 211 -2.31 -6.31 -17.71
C ILE A 211 -3.01 -7.58 -17.27
N MET A 212 -3.54 -7.59 -16.06
CA MET A 212 -4.11 -8.78 -15.42
C MET A 212 -5.62 -8.65 -15.22
N VAL A 213 -6.30 -9.78 -15.17
CA VAL A 213 -7.70 -9.84 -14.76
C VAL A 213 -7.81 -9.32 -13.32
N PRO A 214 -8.75 -8.39 -13.03
CA PRO A 214 -8.98 -7.93 -11.66
C PRO A 214 -9.21 -9.11 -10.69
N PRO A 215 -8.64 -9.07 -9.46
CA PRO A 215 -8.70 -10.21 -8.53
C PRO A 215 -10.10 -10.71 -8.19
N THR A 216 -11.11 -9.87 -8.33
CA THR A 216 -12.50 -10.17 -8.02
C THR A 216 -13.28 -10.80 -9.17
N LEU A 217 -12.70 -10.88 -10.36
CA LEU A 217 -13.37 -11.37 -11.58
C LEU A 217 -12.84 -12.72 -12.02
N SER A 218 -13.74 -13.53 -12.58
CA SER A 218 -13.41 -14.78 -13.28
C SER A 218 -14.45 -15.05 -14.34
N GLY A 219 -14.05 -15.64 -15.45
CA GLY A 219 -14.98 -15.92 -16.54
C GLY A 219 -14.27 -16.38 -17.79
N THR A 220 -14.94 -16.18 -18.94
CA THR A 220 -14.40 -16.51 -20.26
C THR A 220 -14.20 -15.23 -21.06
N ILE A 221 -13.08 -15.10 -21.74
CA ILE A 221 -12.81 -13.96 -22.62
C ILE A 221 -13.70 -14.05 -23.86
N GLU A 222 -14.59 -13.09 -24.04
CA GLU A 222 -15.44 -12.96 -25.23
C GLU A 222 -14.66 -12.33 -26.38
N SER A 223 -13.93 -11.25 -26.09
CA SER A 223 -13.12 -10.54 -27.06
C SER A 223 -11.90 -9.89 -26.40
N ILE A 224 -10.81 -9.82 -27.14
CA ILE A 224 -9.58 -9.12 -26.75
C ILE A 224 -8.87 -8.65 -28.02
N GLN A 225 -8.26 -7.46 -27.99
CA GLN A 225 -7.60 -6.88 -29.16
C GLN A 225 -6.23 -6.32 -28.78
N SER A 226 -5.25 -6.56 -29.64
CA SER A 226 -3.96 -5.85 -29.58
C SER A 226 -4.06 -4.53 -30.33
N GLY A 227 -3.38 -3.51 -29.86
CA GLY A 227 -3.39 -2.19 -30.48
C GLY A 227 -2.88 -1.10 -29.54
N SER A 228 -2.97 0.14 -30.01
CA SER A 228 -2.56 1.31 -29.23
C SER A 228 -3.79 1.92 -28.54
N PHE A 229 -3.82 1.82 -27.23
CA PHE A 229 -4.97 2.21 -26.39
C PHE A 229 -4.54 3.16 -25.27
N THR A 230 -5.48 3.97 -24.83
CA THR A 230 -5.33 4.69 -23.55
C THR A 230 -5.60 3.74 -22.38
N VAL A 231 -5.24 4.15 -21.18
CA VAL A 231 -5.47 3.32 -19.98
C VAL A 231 -6.95 3.06 -19.68
N LEU A 232 -7.86 3.87 -20.21
CA LEU A 232 -9.32 3.74 -19.99
C LEU A 232 -10.03 3.00 -21.14
N ASP A 233 -9.39 2.78 -22.27
CA ASP A 233 -9.99 2.05 -23.38
C ASP A 233 -10.20 0.59 -23.01
N THR A 234 -11.30 0.00 -23.50
CA THR A 234 -11.59 -1.42 -23.31
C THR A 234 -10.66 -2.26 -24.17
N VAL A 235 -9.81 -3.07 -23.55
CA VAL A 235 -8.86 -3.98 -24.22
C VAL A 235 -9.41 -5.40 -24.34
N ALA A 236 -10.31 -5.80 -23.42
CA ALA A 236 -10.95 -7.11 -23.44
C ALA A 236 -12.37 -7.06 -22.87
N VAL A 237 -13.20 -8.00 -23.23
CA VAL A 237 -14.52 -8.25 -22.63
C VAL A 237 -14.53 -9.64 -22.04
N LEU A 238 -14.87 -9.74 -20.76
CA LEU A 238 -15.00 -10.98 -20.00
C LEU A 238 -16.46 -11.24 -19.70
N VAL A 239 -16.91 -12.48 -19.90
CA VAL A 239 -18.25 -12.97 -19.51
C VAL A 239 -18.08 -13.83 -18.27
N ASP A 240 -18.73 -13.46 -17.19
CA ASP A 240 -18.66 -14.19 -15.92
C ASP A 240 -19.57 -15.44 -15.91
N GLY A 241 -19.53 -16.22 -14.80
CA GLY A 241 -20.34 -17.41 -14.65
C GLY A 241 -21.86 -17.16 -14.58
N LYS A 242 -22.29 -15.89 -14.48
CA LYS A 242 -23.72 -15.50 -14.51
C LYS A 242 -24.14 -14.98 -15.89
N GLY A 243 -23.21 -14.88 -16.84
CA GLY A 243 -23.45 -14.34 -18.17
C GLY A 243 -23.35 -12.80 -18.24
N GLU A 244 -22.90 -12.14 -17.18
CA GLU A 244 -22.67 -10.68 -17.19
C GLU A 244 -21.37 -10.36 -17.94
N LYS A 245 -21.41 -9.31 -18.77
CA LYS A 245 -20.26 -8.83 -19.54
C LYS A 245 -19.54 -7.74 -18.77
N HIS A 246 -18.25 -7.93 -18.57
CA HIS A 246 -17.34 -6.99 -17.93
C HIS A 246 -16.33 -6.45 -18.95
N ALA A 247 -16.40 -5.14 -19.22
CA ALA A 247 -15.38 -4.46 -20.01
C ALA A 247 -14.12 -4.27 -19.17
N LEU A 248 -13.00 -4.81 -19.63
CA LEU A 248 -11.71 -4.74 -18.96
C LEU A 248 -10.83 -3.68 -19.64
N THR A 249 -10.28 -2.80 -18.84
CA THR A 249 -9.35 -1.75 -19.24
C THR A 249 -7.95 -2.05 -18.69
N MET A 250 -6.96 -1.23 -18.99
CA MET A 250 -5.62 -1.39 -18.46
C MET A 250 -5.48 -0.85 -17.02
N VAL A 251 -6.53 -0.23 -16.45
CA VAL A 251 -6.54 0.31 -15.09
C VAL A 251 -7.40 -0.55 -14.18
N GLN A 252 -6.86 -0.84 -13.00
CA GLN A 252 -7.60 -1.39 -11.87
C GLN A 252 -7.64 -0.37 -10.73
N LYS A 253 -8.75 -0.28 -10.00
CA LYS A 253 -8.84 0.46 -8.74
C LYS A 253 -8.80 -0.53 -7.59
N TRP A 254 -7.94 -0.27 -6.61
CA TRP A 254 -7.82 -1.12 -5.43
C TRP A 254 -7.83 -0.30 -4.14
N PRO A 255 -8.64 -0.69 -3.13
CA PRO A 255 -8.68 0.02 -1.84
C PRO A 255 -7.36 -0.19 -1.07
N VAL A 256 -6.74 0.90 -0.65
CA VAL A 256 -5.39 0.86 -0.05
C VAL A 256 -5.32 0.16 1.30
N ARG A 257 -6.43 0.10 2.04
CA ARG A 257 -6.47 -0.55 3.35
C ARG A 257 -6.77 -2.05 3.29
N VAL A 258 -6.87 -2.60 2.09
CA VAL A 258 -7.13 -4.03 1.86
C VAL A 258 -5.96 -4.60 1.08
N GLY A 259 -5.23 -5.53 1.68
CA GLY A 259 -4.13 -6.24 1.01
C GLY A 259 -4.64 -6.94 -0.26
N ARG A 260 -3.83 -6.98 -1.30
CA ARG A 260 -4.19 -7.71 -2.52
C ARG A 260 -4.11 -9.20 -2.27
N PRO A 261 -5.09 -9.98 -2.75
CA PRO A 261 -5.12 -11.41 -2.52
C PRO A 261 -3.94 -12.12 -3.18
N TYR A 262 -3.46 -13.16 -2.55
CA TYR A 262 -2.43 -14.05 -3.09
C TYR A 262 -2.88 -15.50 -3.01
N LYS A 263 -2.45 -16.30 -3.98
CA LYS A 263 -2.85 -17.71 -4.05
C LYS A 263 -2.10 -18.57 -3.04
N HIS A 264 -0.82 -18.28 -2.83
CA HIS A 264 0.05 -19.03 -1.94
C HIS A 264 1.18 -18.17 -1.40
N LYS A 265 1.49 -18.31 -0.11
CA LYS A 265 2.63 -17.67 0.54
C LYS A 265 3.77 -18.69 0.65
N TYR A 266 4.87 -18.40 -0.04
CA TYR A 266 6.06 -19.24 0.02
C TYR A 266 6.91 -18.86 1.23
N PRO A 267 7.57 -19.85 1.88
CA PRO A 267 8.57 -19.54 2.91
C PRO A 267 9.77 -18.85 2.25
N PRO A 268 10.32 -17.78 2.85
CA PRO A 268 11.48 -17.09 2.32
C PRO A 268 12.69 -18.02 2.37
N ARG A 269 13.34 -18.29 1.22
CA ARG A 269 14.47 -19.20 1.09
C ARG A 269 15.65 -18.58 0.36
N THR A 270 15.39 -17.57 -0.47
CA THR A 270 16.41 -16.93 -1.30
C THR A 270 16.90 -15.68 -0.58
N PRO A 271 18.21 -15.49 -0.38
CA PRO A 271 18.73 -14.26 0.20
C PRO A 271 18.54 -13.08 -0.77
N LEU A 272 18.22 -11.92 -0.21
CA LEU A 272 18.30 -10.65 -0.91
C LEU A 272 19.75 -10.19 -0.92
N LEU A 273 20.31 -9.93 -2.08
CA LEU A 273 21.63 -9.31 -2.20
C LEU A 273 21.44 -7.79 -2.13
N SER A 274 21.83 -7.21 -1.00
CA SER A 274 21.66 -5.78 -0.75
C SER A 274 22.76 -4.92 -1.39
N GLY A 275 23.85 -5.54 -1.84
CA GLY A 275 25.05 -4.85 -2.30
C GLY A 275 25.91 -4.30 -1.16
N GLN A 276 25.49 -4.46 0.09
CA GLN A 276 26.21 -4.03 1.29
C GLN A 276 26.80 -5.26 1.98
N ARG A 277 28.13 -5.44 1.91
CA ARG A 277 28.81 -6.65 2.44
C ARG A 277 28.48 -6.94 3.90
N ILE A 278 28.34 -5.91 4.75
CA ILE A 278 28.03 -6.12 6.16
C ILE A 278 26.60 -6.63 6.35
N VAL A 279 25.66 -6.14 5.57
CA VAL A 279 24.26 -6.61 5.60
C VAL A 279 24.21 -8.05 5.11
N ASP A 280 24.75 -8.32 3.93
CA ASP A 280 24.66 -9.63 3.27
C ASP A 280 25.37 -10.73 4.06
N ALA A 281 26.50 -10.40 4.74
CA ALA A 281 27.29 -11.38 5.49
C ALA A 281 26.83 -11.55 6.95
N MET A 282 26.39 -10.47 7.62
CA MET A 282 26.15 -10.49 9.06
C MET A 282 24.66 -10.40 9.42
N PHE A 283 23.85 -9.79 8.58
CA PHE A 283 22.42 -9.57 8.79
C PHE A 283 21.60 -9.87 7.53
N PRO A 284 21.73 -11.08 6.96
CA PRO A 284 21.11 -11.40 5.67
C PRO A 284 19.60 -11.26 5.72
N VAL A 285 19.06 -10.60 4.71
CA VAL A 285 17.61 -10.45 4.50
C VAL A 285 17.19 -11.45 3.44
N ALA A 286 16.06 -12.10 3.63
CA ALA A 286 15.50 -13.00 2.62
C ALA A 286 14.55 -12.22 1.68
N LYS A 287 14.50 -12.58 0.40
CA LYS A 287 13.47 -12.10 -0.54
C LYS A 287 12.08 -12.46 0.00
N GLY A 288 11.18 -11.49 0.06
CA GLY A 288 9.87 -11.61 0.72
C GLY A 288 9.93 -11.49 2.25
N GLY A 289 11.09 -11.16 2.82
CA GLY A 289 11.26 -10.88 4.24
C GLY A 289 11.09 -9.40 4.56
N THR A 290 11.05 -9.10 5.86
CA THR A 290 10.98 -7.74 6.39
C THR A 290 12.21 -7.43 7.21
N ALA A 291 12.81 -6.25 7.01
CA ALA A 291 13.96 -5.78 7.77
C ALA A 291 13.68 -4.42 8.40
N ALA A 292 14.12 -4.23 9.64
CA ALA A 292 14.09 -2.93 10.31
C ALA A 292 15.50 -2.34 10.37
N ILE A 293 15.60 -1.03 10.13
CA ILE A 293 16.84 -0.26 10.24
C ILE A 293 16.66 0.77 11.38
N PRO A 294 16.73 0.32 12.66
CA PRO A 294 16.52 1.20 13.79
C PRO A 294 17.74 2.08 14.05
N GLY A 295 17.52 3.25 14.62
CA GLY A 295 18.59 4.13 15.07
C GLY A 295 18.10 5.55 15.37
N PRO A 296 18.82 6.30 16.22
CA PRO A 296 18.52 7.69 16.49
C PRO A 296 18.77 8.58 15.28
N PHE A 297 18.44 9.85 15.42
CA PHE A 297 18.77 10.86 14.42
C PHE A 297 20.29 10.88 14.12
N GLY A 298 20.65 10.97 12.85
CA GLY A 298 22.06 11.01 12.41
C GLY A 298 22.77 9.65 12.38
N SER A 299 22.10 8.54 12.65
CA SER A 299 22.69 7.19 12.62
C SER A 299 22.89 6.62 11.22
N GLY A 300 22.49 7.33 10.17
CA GLY A 300 22.63 6.89 8.78
C GLY A 300 21.49 5.99 8.26
N LYS A 301 20.30 5.99 8.88
CA LYS A 301 19.14 5.21 8.42
C LYS A 301 18.79 5.48 6.96
N THR A 302 18.56 6.73 6.61
CA THR A 302 18.23 7.16 5.26
C THR A 302 19.33 6.78 4.27
N VAL A 303 20.60 6.97 4.63
CA VAL A 303 21.72 6.55 3.79
C VAL A 303 21.71 5.06 3.51
N MET A 304 21.47 4.22 4.53
CA MET A 304 21.37 2.78 4.37
C MET A 304 20.20 2.40 3.46
N GLN A 305 19.04 3.03 3.63
CA GLN A 305 17.85 2.79 2.80
C GLN A 305 18.10 3.19 1.34
N HIS A 306 18.76 4.32 1.09
CA HIS A 306 19.16 4.73 -0.26
C HIS A 306 20.13 3.72 -0.89
N GLN A 307 21.09 3.19 -0.12
CA GLN A 307 21.99 2.14 -0.62
C GLN A 307 21.24 0.87 -0.99
N LEU A 308 20.25 0.46 -0.19
CA LEU A 308 19.39 -0.69 -0.51
C LEU A 308 18.56 -0.44 -1.78
N ALA A 309 17.98 0.75 -1.94
CA ALA A 309 17.25 1.12 -3.14
C ALA A 309 18.12 1.05 -4.40
N LYS A 310 19.38 1.50 -4.29
CA LYS A 310 20.32 1.57 -5.40
C LYS A 310 20.86 0.21 -5.83
N TRP A 311 21.22 -0.65 -4.87
CA TRP A 311 22.09 -1.81 -5.13
C TRP A 311 21.44 -3.17 -4.91
N SER A 312 20.26 -3.24 -4.29
CA SER A 312 19.61 -4.53 -4.07
C SER A 312 19.17 -5.20 -5.38
N ASP A 313 19.22 -6.53 -5.39
CA ASP A 313 18.89 -7.37 -6.54
C ASP A 313 17.37 -7.57 -6.73
N VAL A 314 16.61 -6.46 -6.65
CA VAL A 314 15.18 -6.43 -6.90
C VAL A 314 14.87 -5.85 -8.27
N ASP A 315 13.69 -6.16 -8.81
CA ASP A 315 13.27 -5.68 -10.12
C ASP A 315 12.70 -4.26 -10.02
N ILE A 316 11.89 -4.01 -9.00
CA ILE A 316 11.18 -2.75 -8.80
C ILE A 316 11.41 -2.24 -7.38
N VAL A 317 11.54 -0.92 -7.25
CA VAL A 317 11.65 -0.22 -5.97
C VAL A 317 10.46 0.70 -5.80
N VAL A 318 9.74 0.55 -4.68
CA VAL A 318 8.75 1.52 -4.22
C VAL A 318 9.32 2.23 -3.00
N TYR A 319 9.75 3.46 -3.19
CA TYR A 319 10.34 4.28 -2.14
C TYR A 319 9.30 5.25 -1.57
N ILE A 320 9.10 5.20 -0.27
CA ILE A 320 8.09 5.97 0.45
C ILE A 320 8.81 6.92 1.42
N GLY A 321 8.88 8.20 1.08
CA GLY A 321 9.27 9.26 2.00
C GLY A 321 8.08 9.60 2.89
N CYS A 322 8.00 8.99 4.06
CA CYS A 322 6.90 9.17 4.99
C CYS A 322 7.27 10.18 6.07
N GLY A 323 6.91 11.44 5.88
CA GLY A 323 7.16 12.52 6.83
C GLY A 323 8.63 12.96 6.87
N GLU A 324 9.40 12.66 5.84
CA GLU A 324 10.79 13.08 5.74
C GLU A 324 10.92 14.58 5.44
N ARG A 325 12.13 15.09 5.61
CA ARG A 325 12.40 16.50 5.35
C ARG A 325 12.42 16.76 3.86
N GLY A 326 11.97 17.94 3.45
CA GLY A 326 11.93 18.33 2.06
C GLY A 326 13.30 18.28 1.38
N ASN A 327 14.41 18.63 2.09
CA ASN A 327 15.76 18.53 1.55
C ASN A 327 16.20 17.08 1.30
N GLU A 328 15.93 16.14 2.20
CA GLU A 328 16.27 14.72 2.03
C GLU A 328 15.48 14.12 0.85
N MET A 329 14.21 14.49 0.70
CA MET A 329 13.42 14.08 -0.46
C MET A 329 13.92 14.71 -1.76
N THR A 330 14.38 15.96 -1.72
CA THR A 330 14.99 16.63 -2.88
C THR A 330 16.26 15.92 -3.33
N ASP A 331 17.06 15.40 -2.39
CA ASP A 331 18.26 14.64 -2.70
C ASP A 331 17.91 13.34 -3.43
N VAL A 332 16.87 12.62 -2.98
CA VAL A 332 16.33 11.43 -3.68
C VAL A 332 15.91 11.78 -5.11
N LEU A 333 15.14 12.88 -5.27
CA LEU A 333 14.62 13.32 -6.57
C LEU A 333 15.73 13.75 -7.53
N ARG A 334 16.88 14.20 -7.03
CA ARG A 334 18.05 14.55 -7.85
C ARG A 334 18.91 13.34 -8.17
N GLU A 335 19.20 12.52 -7.14
CA GLU A 335 20.13 11.40 -7.29
C GLU A 335 19.55 10.25 -8.11
N PHE A 336 18.29 9.84 -7.89
CA PHE A 336 17.75 8.65 -8.53
C PHE A 336 17.69 8.72 -10.05
N PRO A 337 17.36 9.86 -10.69
CA PRO A 337 17.44 9.98 -12.15
C PRO A 337 18.86 9.89 -12.70
N GLU A 338 19.86 10.37 -11.92
CA GLU A 338 21.29 10.40 -12.35
C GLU A 338 21.97 9.04 -12.13
N LEU A 339 21.44 8.24 -11.21
CA LEU A 339 22.00 6.92 -10.90
C LEU A 339 21.66 5.90 -11.96
N VAL A 340 22.68 5.15 -12.36
CA VAL A 340 22.56 4.07 -13.34
C VAL A 340 22.49 2.73 -12.61
N ASP A 341 21.50 1.90 -12.95
CA ASP A 341 21.41 0.53 -12.49
C ASP A 341 22.54 -0.28 -13.14
N PRO A 342 23.48 -0.86 -12.38
CA PRO A 342 24.61 -1.60 -12.95
C PRO A 342 24.20 -2.85 -13.71
N ARG A 343 22.98 -3.36 -13.51
CA ARG A 343 22.47 -4.55 -14.19
C ARG A 343 21.92 -4.23 -15.57
N THR A 344 21.28 -3.08 -15.73
CA THR A 344 20.57 -2.71 -16.96
C THR A 344 21.27 -1.61 -17.74
N GLY A 345 22.12 -0.81 -17.09
CA GLY A 345 22.73 0.39 -17.68
C GLY A 345 21.77 1.58 -17.81
N GLU A 346 20.53 1.44 -17.32
CA GLU A 346 19.48 2.44 -17.37
C GLU A 346 19.39 3.23 -16.06
N SER A 347 18.72 4.39 -16.08
CA SER A 347 18.44 5.15 -14.86
C SER A 347 17.62 4.32 -13.88
N LEU A 348 17.92 4.45 -12.57
CA LEU A 348 17.15 3.80 -11.50
C LEU A 348 15.68 4.19 -11.52
N MET A 349 15.33 5.38 -11.98
CA MET A 349 13.94 5.82 -12.11
C MET A 349 13.11 4.91 -13.02
N LYS A 350 13.75 4.26 -14.02
CA LYS A 350 13.10 3.32 -14.95
C LYS A 350 12.47 2.10 -14.27
N ARG A 351 12.82 1.85 -13.00
CA ARG A 351 12.28 0.76 -12.17
C ARG A 351 11.79 1.23 -10.80
N THR A 352 11.62 2.54 -10.60
CA THR A 352 11.29 3.12 -9.30
C THR A 352 9.95 3.86 -9.34
N VAL A 353 9.20 3.73 -8.26
CA VAL A 353 8.03 4.55 -7.93
C VAL A 353 8.37 5.33 -6.67
N LEU A 354 8.19 6.64 -6.69
CA LEU A 354 8.42 7.50 -5.54
C LEU A 354 7.09 7.98 -4.96
N ILE A 355 6.95 7.86 -3.64
CA ILE A 355 5.85 8.45 -2.88
C ILE A 355 6.48 9.46 -1.94
N ALA A 356 6.25 10.74 -2.20
CA ALA A 356 6.83 11.85 -1.45
C ALA A 356 5.76 12.49 -0.58
N ASN A 357 5.81 12.22 0.72
CA ASN A 357 5.03 12.94 1.72
C ASN A 357 6.00 13.55 2.72
N THR A 358 6.28 14.83 2.55
CA THR A 358 7.21 15.57 3.41
C THR A 358 6.57 15.97 4.75
N SER A 359 7.38 16.37 5.71
CA SER A 359 6.94 16.69 7.08
C SER A 359 5.99 17.89 7.17
N ASP A 360 5.97 18.76 6.18
CA ASP A 360 5.09 19.91 6.04
C ASP A 360 3.74 19.58 5.36
N MET A 361 3.63 18.40 4.76
CA MET A 361 2.37 17.94 4.17
C MET A 361 1.39 17.43 5.24
N PRO A 362 0.08 17.38 4.92
CA PRO A 362 -0.96 16.96 5.87
C PRO A 362 -0.71 15.57 6.48
N VAL A 363 -0.96 15.47 7.79
CA VAL A 363 -0.74 14.26 8.60
C VAL A 363 -1.48 13.04 8.07
N ALA A 364 -2.70 13.24 7.58
CA ALA A 364 -3.51 12.17 7.01
C ALA A 364 -2.89 11.54 5.77
N ALA A 365 -2.36 12.38 4.86
CA ALA A 365 -1.66 11.90 3.68
C ALA A 365 -0.37 11.15 4.05
N ARG A 366 0.28 11.55 5.16
CA ARG A 366 1.43 10.83 5.71
C ARG A 366 1.05 9.43 6.17
N GLU A 367 -0.06 9.30 6.91
CA GLU A 367 -0.56 7.99 7.33
C GLU A 367 -0.92 7.11 6.12
N ALA A 368 -1.58 7.66 5.11
CA ALA A 368 -1.99 6.94 3.93
C ALA A 368 -0.83 6.48 3.04
N SER A 369 0.31 7.19 3.05
CA SER A 369 1.43 6.96 2.14
C SER A 369 1.98 5.53 2.17
N ILE A 370 2.05 4.91 3.35
CA ILE A 370 2.52 3.53 3.51
C ILE A 370 1.57 2.55 2.82
N TYR A 371 0.26 2.70 3.02
CA TYR A 371 -0.74 1.84 2.38
C TYR A 371 -0.75 2.00 0.87
N THR A 372 -0.63 3.23 0.38
CA THR A 372 -0.51 3.53 -1.05
C THR A 372 0.69 2.80 -1.66
N GLY A 373 1.86 2.90 -1.02
CA GLY A 373 3.08 2.25 -1.51
C GLY A 373 3.02 0.74 -1.48
N ILE A 374 2.50 0.15 -0.41
CA ILE A 374 2.32 -1.30 -0.31
C ILE A 374 1.36 -1.81 -1.39
N THR A 375 0.24 -1.12 -1.62
CA THR A 375 -0.73 -1.54 -2.66
C THR A 375 -0.11 -1.52 -4.06
N ILE A 376 0.69 -0.51 -4.38
CA ILE A 376 1.44 -0.44 -5.64
C ILE A 376 2.45 -1.58 -5.72
N ALA A 377 3.19 -1.84 -4.65
CA ALA A 377 4.16 -2.93 -4.60
C ALA A 377 3.52 -4.31 -4.78
N GLU A 378 2.39 -4.55 -4.11
CA GLU A 378 1.62 -5.79 -4.26
C GLU A 378 1.11 -6.00 -5.69
N TYR A 379 0.76 -4.92 -6.39
CA TYR A 379 0.35 -4.99 -7.79
C TYR A 379 1.49 -5.46 -8.70
N PHE A 380 2.71 -4.95 -8.52
CA PHE A 380 3.88 -5.41 -9.26
C PHE A 380 4.33 -6.82 -8.84
N ARG A 381 4.20 -7.16 -7.54
CA ARG A 381 4.38 -8.55 -7.07
C ARG A 381 3.46 -9.52 -7.79
N ASP A 382 2.19 -9.16 -7.99
CA ASP A 382 1.21 -10.00 -8.70
C ASP A 382 1.62 -10.24 -10.16
N MET A 383 2.37 -9.34 -10.77
CA MET A 383 3.00 -9.53 -12.09
C MET A 383 4.20 -10.48 -12.07
N GLY A 384 4.67 -10.87 -10.87
CA GLY A 384 5.83 -11.75 -10.69
C GLY A 384 7.16 -11.03 -10.62
N TYR A 385 7.18 -9.73 -10.29
CA TYR A 385 8.39 -8.98 -10.02
C TYR A 385 8.84 -9.10 -8.56
N ASP A 386 10.14 -9.12 -8.33
CA ASP A 386 10.71 -8.91 -7.01
C ASP A 386 10.67 -7.42 -6.67
N VAL A 387 9.87 -7.05 -5.67
CA VAL A 387 9.63 -5.65 -5.32
C VAL A 387 10.19 -5.34 -3.93
N ALA A 388 11.03 -4.32 -3.82
CA ALA A 388 11.44 -3.76 -2.54
C ALA A 388 10.55 -2.57 -2.19
N VAL A 389 9.95 -2.61 -1.00
CA VAL A 389 9.27 -1.45 -0.40
C VAL A 389 10.18 -0.86 0.65
N ILE A 390 10.51 0.40 0.51
CA ILE A 390 11.37 1.13 1.45
C ILE A 390 10.55 2.28 2.03
N ALA A 391 10.38 2.28 3.36
CA ALA A 391 9.64 3.32 4.05
C ALA A 391 10.57 4.13 4.96
N ASP A 392 10.78 5.38 4.62
CA ASP A 392 11.56 6.35 5.39
C ASP A 392 10.65 7.47 5.89
N SER A 393 10.18 7.47 7.13
CA SER A 393 10.37 6.41 8.10
C SER A 393 9.03 6.00 8.74
N THR A 394 8.93 4.76 9.17
CA THR A 394 7.74 4.26 9.89
C THR A 394 7.54 4.95 11.25
N SER A 395 8.58 5.55 11.85
CA SER A 395 8.45 6.39 13.05
C SER A 395 7.55 7.60 12.81
N ARG A 396 7.67 8.24 11.65
CA ARG A 396 6.84 9.39 11.27
C ARG A 396 5.40 8.97 10.95
N TRP A 397 5.22 7.76 10.43
CA TRP A 397 3.90 7.16 10.29
C TRP A 397 3.23 6.93 11.65
N ALA A 398 3.95 6.38 12.63
CA ALA A 398 3.44 6.20 13.99
C ALA A 398 3.11 7.54 14.65
N GLU A 399 3.95 8.56 14.44
CA GLU A 399 3.70 9.94 14.89
C GLU A 399 2.40 10.51 14.30
N ALA A 400 2.13 10.26 13.02
CA ALA A 400 0.87 10.64 12.38
C ALA A 400 -0.32 9.97 13.07
N LEU A 401 -0.25 8.67 13.36
CA LEU A 401 -1.29 7.96 14.11
C LEU A 401 -1.50 8.54 15.52
N ARG A 402 -0.43 8.91 16.21
CA ARG A 402 -0.51 9.55 17.53
C ARG A 402 -1.23 10.91 17.46
N GLU A 403 -0.91 11.72 16.45
CA GLU A 403 -1.57 13.01 16.27
C GLU A 403 -3.07 12.84 15.95
N MET A 404 -3.41 11.85 15.11
CA MET A 404 -4.80 11.56 14.75
C MET A 404 -5.60 11.09 15.97
N SER A 405 -5.09 10.12 16.73
CA SER A 405 -5.76 9.60 17.92
C SER A 405 -5.95 10.69 18.99
N GLY A 406 -4.97 11.58 19.16
CA GLY A 406 -5.11 12.73 20.07
C GLY A 406 -6.23 13.70 19.65
N ARG A 407 -6.42 13.93 18.35
CA ARG A 407 -7.52 14.77 17.83
C ARG A 407 -8.89 14.08 17.94
N LEU A 408 -8.92 12.75 17.86
CA LEU A 408 -10.13 11.95 18.10
C LEU A 408 -10.46 11.79 19.59
N GLU A 409 -9.62 12.34 20.48
CA GLU A 409 -9.77 12.23 21.94
C GLU A 409 -9.76 10.76 22.40
N GLU A 410 -9.05 9.89 21.67
CA GLU A 410 -8.87 8.49 22.04
C GLU A 410 -7.95 8.36 23.25
N MET A 411 -8.19 7.34 24.07
CA MET A 411 -7.34 7.09 25.25
C MET A 411 -5.91 6.73 24.78
N PRO A 412 -4.89 7.48 25.20
CA PRO A 412 -3.52 7.19 24.80
C PRO A 412 -3.01 5.91 25.47
N GLY A 413 -2.24 5.12 24.71
CA GLY A 413 -1.44 4.03 25.23
C GLY A 413 -0.05 4.48 25.70
N GLU A 414 0.92 3.57 25.64
CA GLU A 414 2.31 3.82 26.02
C GLU A 414 2.92 4.96 25.16
N GLU A 415 3.65 5.86 25.80
CA GLU A 415 4.28 7.05 25.20
C GLU A 415 3.32 7.95 24.39
N GLY A 416 2.02 7.88 24.65
CA GLY A 416 1.00 8.66 23.97
C GLY A 416 0.62 8.14 22.58
N TYR A 417 1.09 6.96 22.18
CA TYR A 417 0.66 6.30 20.95
C TYR A 417 -0.71 5.64 21.14
N PRO A 418 -1.49 5.46 20.05
CA PRO A 418 -2.74 4.73 20.15
C PRO A 418 -2.48 3.26 20.53
N ALA A 419 -3.35 2.69 21.39
CA ALA A 419 -3.22 1.31 21.85
C ALA A 419 -3.21 0.27 20.73
N TYR A 420 -3.78 0.61 19.57
CA TYR A 420 -3.84 -0.23 18.39
C TYR A 420 -2.63 -0.09 17.42
N LEU A 421 -1.58 0.62 17.80
CA LEU A 421 -0.40 0.82 16.92
C LEU A 421 0.19 -0.51 16.43
N SER A 422 0.37 -1.47 17.33
CA SER A 422 0.91 -2.79 16.98
C SER A 422 0.01 -3.56 16.01
N SER A 423 -1.31 -3.50 16.19
CA SER A 423 -2.26 -4.16 15.29
C SER A 423 -2.34 -3.49 13.91
N ARG A 424 -2.01 -2.20 13.81
CA ARG A 424 -1.89 -1.51 12.52
C ARG A 424 -0.57 -1.83 11.80
N LEU A 425 0.49 -2.10 12.56
CA LEU A 425 1.80 -2.46 12.00
C LEU A 425 1.87 -3.93 11.58
N ALA A 426 1.19 -4.82 12.29
CA ALA A 426 1.27 -6.27 12.06
C ALA A 426 0.89 -6.76 10.63
N PRO A 427 -0.01 -6.10 9.87
CA PRO A 427 -0.32 -6.49 8.50
C PRO A 427 0.81 -6.25 7.50
N PHE A 428 1.72 -5.31 7.79
CA PHE A 428 2.88 -5.02 6.94
C PHE A 428 4.03 -5.98 7.21
#